data_13cd9e1939511049d7ed82b2587a3acf
#
_entry.id   13cd9e1939511049d7ed82b2587a3acf
#
_cell.length_a   1.000
_cell.length_b   1.000
_cell.length_c   1.000
_cell.angle_alpha   90.00
_cell.angle_beta   90.00
_cell.angle_gamma   90.00
#
_symmetry.space_group_name_H-M   'P 1'
#
loop_
_entity.id
_entity.type
_entity.pdbx_description
1 polymer ?
#
loop_
_entity_poly.entity_id
_entity_poly.type
_entity_poly.pdbx_seq_one_letter_code
_entity_poly.pdbx_strand_id
1 'polypeptide(L)'
;KSHDVSIRPFVSLQARFLKMFKYNFMYQYEWNKGKSELFESENTYVMRMLYNSMVDTNGKAQLPQGGRFNQTEVESKRYTVRNQIDFDKTWKDHAVTAIAGLEFRENKIPTPARQLLYGYDPQTLTSDFMNWQTYRDGVGTSALSGRTITLSGPSATLHESRHRYASFYANAGYSYLSRYNLSGSIR
;
A
#
# COMPACT_ATOMS: atom_id res chain seq x y z
N LYS A 1 -3.51 -5.57 16.55
CA LYS A 1 -4.80 -5.33 15.86
C LYS A 1 -4.49 -4.83 14.45
N SER A 2 -5.31 -5.24 13.47
CA SER A 2 -5.23 -4.72 12.10
C SER A 2 -6.59 -4.16 11.69
N HIS A 3 -6.55 -3.07 10.94
CA HIS A 3 -7.72 -2.37 10.44
C HIS A 3 -7.45 -1.93 9.01
N ASP A 4 -8.29 -2.38 8.06
CA ASP A 4 -8.14 -2.05 6.65
C ASP A 4 -9.42 -1.40 6.13
N VAL A 5 -9.27 -0.29 5.44
CA VAL A 5 -10.35 0.44 4.77
C VAL A 5 -10.02 0.55 3.29
N SER A 6 -10.97 0.21 2.43
CA SER A 6 -10.87 0.36 0.98
C SER A 6 -12.09 1.07 0.43
N ILE A 7 -11.86 2.15 -0.32
CA ILE A 7 -12.91 2.92 -0.99
C ILE A 7 -12.59 2.94 -2.48
N ARG A 8 -13.56 2.55 -3.32
CA ARG A 8 -13.40 2.41 -4.78
C ARG A 8 -14.56 3.03 -5.56
N PRO A 9 -14.73 4.35 -5.55
CA PRO A 9 -15.68 4.98 -6.44
C PRO A 9 -15.25 4.83 -7.91
N PHE A 10 -16.22 4.64 -8.77
CA PHE A 10 -16.02 4.64 -10.23
C PHE A 10 -17.14 5.38 -10.93
N VAL A 11 -16.80 5.94 -12.08
CA VAL A 11 -17.76 6.55 -13.01
C VAL A 11 -17.58 5.87 -14.36
N SER A 12 -18.67 5.48 -14.99
CA SER A 12 -18.65 4.96 -16.35
C SER A 12 -19.65 5.73 -17.22
N LEU A 13 -19.21 6.07 -18.41
CA LEU A 13 -20.03 6.72 -19.42
C LEU A 13 -20.03 5.84 -20.68
N GLN A 14 -21.19 5.68 -21.28
CA GLN A 14 -21.36 4.91 -22.47
C GLN A 14 -22.14 5.72 -23.51
N ALA A 15 -21.60 5.82 -24.72
CA ALA A 15 -22.25 6.46 -25.85
C ALA A 15 -22.31 5.50 -27.04
N ARG A 16 -23.47 5.43 -27.70
CA ARG A 16 -23.63 4.68 -28.96
C ARG A 16 -23.83 5.66 -30.11
N PHE A 17 -23.11 5.46 -31.19
CA PHE A 17 -23.19 6.30 -32.37
C PHE A 17 -23.08 5.47 -33.65
N LEU A 18 -23.67 5.95 -34.72
CA LEU A 18 -23.73 5.28 -36.03
C LEU A 18 -24.23 3.81 -35.97
N LYS A 19 -25.02 3.46 -34.95
CA LYS A 19 -25.59 2.12 -34.70
C LYS A 19 -24.54 0.99 -34.55
N MET A 20 -23.32 1.17 -35.03
CA MET A 20 -22.26 0.17 -35.06
C MET A 20 -21.11 0.45 -34.07
N PHE A 21 -21.04 1.64 -33.53
CA PHE A 21 -20.00 2.03 -32.58
C PHE A 21 -20.55 2.26 -31.19
N LYS A 22 -19.80 1.83 -30.19
CA LYS A 22 -20.08 2.08 -28.80
C LYS A 22 -18.79 2.55 -28.14
N TYR A 23 -18.79 3.74 -27.57
CA TYR A 23 -17.69 4.28 -26.77
C TYR A 23 -17.98 4.06 -25.32
N ASN A 24 -16.98 3.56 -24.60
CA ASN A 24 -17.02 3.34 -23.17
C ASN A 24 -15.87 4.11 -22.54
N PHE A 25 -16.19 4.98 -21.61
CA PHE A 25 -15.24 5.65 -20.74
C PHE A 25 -15.43 5.13 -19.34
N MET A 26 -14.32 4.87 -18.62
CA MET A 26 -14.34 4.51 -17.21
C MET A 26 -13.23 5.27 -16.48
N TYR A 27 -13.60 5.91 -15.38
CA TYR A 27 -12.67 6.45 -14.39
C TYR A 27 -12.92 5.76 -13.06
N GLN A 28 -11.85 5.25 -12.45
CA GLN A 28 -11.88 4.63 -11.12
C GLN A 28 -10.81 5.24 -10.25
N TYR A 29 -11.20 5.62 -9.05
CA TYR A 29 -10.30 5.97 -7.96
C TYR A 29 -10.36 4.87 -6.92
N GLU A 30 -9.21 4.47 -6.40
CA GLU A 30 -9.11 3.51 -5.30
C GLU A 30 -8.21 4.09 -4.23
N TRP A 31 -8.73 4.13 -3.02
CA TRP A 31 -7.98 4.52 -1.83
C TRP A 31 -8.04 3.39 -0.82
N ASN A 32 -6.85 2.95 -0.40
CA ASN A 32 -6.71 1.92 0.62
C ASN A 32 -5.88 2.49 1.76
N LYS A 33 -6.34 2.27 2.98
CA LYS A 33 -5.62 2.60 4.20
C LYS A 33 -5.61 1.38 5.11
N GLY A 34 -4.42 0.89 5.45
CA GLY A 34 -4.19 -0.17 6.43
C GLY A 34 -3.53 0.41 7.68
N LYS A 35 -4.00 0.00 8.84
CA LYS A 35 -3.42 0.32 10.14
C LYS A 35 -3.14 -0.96 10.90
N SER A 36 -1.90 -1.14 11.33
CA SER A 36 -1.49 -2.26 12.18
C SER A 36 -0.95 -1.73 13.50
N GLU A 37 -1.42 -2.29 14.60
CA GLU A 37 -1.02 -1.95 15.96
C GLU A 37 -0.52 -3.18 16.69
N LEU A 38 0.65 -3.09 17.27
CA LEU A 38 1.24 -4.09 18.14
C LEU A 38 1.57 -3.45 19.48
N PHE A 39 0.96 -3.97 20.53
CA PHE A 39 1.31 -3.63 21.92
C PHE A 39 2.01 -4.83 22.56
N GLU A 40 3.16 -4.59 23.15
CA GLU A 40 3.92 -5.55 23.95
C GLU A 40 4.04 -5.01 25.36
N SER A 41 3.39 -5.71 26.28
CA SER A 41 3.45 -5.37 27.70
C SER A 41 4.90 -5.55 28.23
N GLU A 42 5.27 -4.73 29.20
CA GLU A 42 6.55 -4.85 29.93
C GLU A 42 6.79 -6.25 30.54
N ASN A 43 5.70 -6.98 30.80
CA ASN A 43 5.75 -8.33 31.37
C ASN A 43 6.05 -9.43 30.34
N THR A 44 6.12 -9.10 29.05
CA THR A 44 6.48 -10.08 28.01
C THR A 44 7.96 -10.45 28.07
N TYR A 45 8.30 -11.65 27.66
CA TYR A 45 9.69 -12.10 27.58
C TYR A 45 10.55 -11.18 26.72
N VAL A 46 10.04 -10.72 25.58
CA VAL A 46 10.74 -9.84 24.67
C VAL A 46 11.07 -8.51 25.32
N MET A 47 10.11 -7.89 26.03
CA MET A 47 10.33 -6.63 26.71
C MET A 47 11.27 -6.77 27.89
N ARG A 48 11.18 -7.85 28.66
CA ARG A 48 12.12 -8.13 29.77
C ARG A 48 13.54 -8.35 29.27
N MET A 49 13.73 -9.09 28.20
CA MET A 49 15.06 -9.22 27.57
C MET A 49 15.60 -7.89 27.11
N LEU A 50 14.77 -7.06 26.46
CA LEU A 50 15.16 -5.75 26.00
C LEU A 50 15.59 -4.85 27.19
N TYR A 51 14.79 -4.78 28.24
CA TYR A 51 15.12 -4.03 29.46
C TYR A 51 16.43 -4.47 30.07
N ASN A 52 16.63 -5.77 30.26
CA ASN A 52 17.88 -6.30 30.85
C ASN A 52 19.10 -5.97 29.99
N SER A 53 18.98 -5.97 28.68
CA SER A 53 20.07 -5.60 27.77
C SER A 53 20.38 -4.11 27.78
N MET A 54 19.45 -3.27 28.25
CA MET A 54 19.58 -1.81 28.31
C MET A 54 19.84 -1.28 29.72
N VAL A 55 20.28 -2.13 30.63
CA VAL A 55 20.86 -1.70 31.92
C VAL A 55 22.37 -1.45 31.76
N ASP A 56 22.84 -0.28 32.15
CA ASP A 56 24.25 0.08 32.06
C ASP A 56 25.10 -0.56 33.20
N THR A 57 26.42 -0.41 33.11
CA THR A 57 27.35 -0.92 34.11
C THR A 57 27.20 -0.30 35.51
N ASN A 58 26.49 0.82 35.64
CA ASN A 58 26.15 1.46 36.90
C ASN A 58 24.80 0.99 37.46
N GLY A 59 24.16 0.03 36.81
CA GLY A 59 22.84 -0.48 37.19
C GLY A 59 21.67 0.42 36.79
N LYS A 60 21.88 1.46 35.96
CA LYS A 60 20.87 2.38 35.54
C LYS A 60 20.17 1.84 34.29
N ALA A 61 18.84 1.73 34.35
CA ALA A 61 18.02 1.41 33.18
C ALA A 61 18.01 2.60 32.20
N GLN A 62 18.35 2.33 30.96
CA GLN A 62 18.43 3.32 29.89
C GLN A 62 17.14 3.34 29.03
N LEU A 63 16.19 2.43 29.25
CA LEU A 63 14.91 2.39 28.58
C LEU A 63 13.80 2.79 29.56
N PRO A 64 12.81 3.63 29.16
CA PRO A 64 11.64 3.95 29.99
C PRO A 64 10.84 2.70 30.34
N GLN A 65 10.38 2.62 31.60
CA GLN A 65 9.53 1.52 32.06
C GLN A 65 8.13 1.64 31.48
N GLY A 66 7.53 0.51 31.12
CA GLY A 66 6.20 0.41 30.51
C GLY A 66 6.22 -0.49 29.28
N GLY A 67 5.14 -0.54 28.54
CA GLY A 67 5.05 -1.33 27.32
C GLY A 67 5.73 -0.70 26.13
N ARG A 68 5.81 -1.46 25.04
CA ARG A 68 6.17 -0.99 23.71
C ARG A 68 4.94 -0.97 22.84
N PHE A 69 4.64 0.18 22.24
CA PHE A 69 3.57 0.32 21.25
C PHE A 69 4.17 0.64 19.88
N ASN A 70 3.83 -0.18 18.90
CA ASN A 70 4.26 -0.01 17.51
C ASN A 70 3.03 0.09 16.62
N GLN A 71 2.88 1.21 15.93
CA GLN A 71 1.82 1.44 14.96
C GLN A 71 2.43 1.67 13.59
N THR A 72 1.88 1.01 12.59
CA THR A 72 2.23 1.23 11.19
C THR A 72 0.97 1.54 10.41
N GLU A 73 0.97 2.66 9.69
CA GLU A 73 -0.09 3.01 8.75
C GLU A 73 0.47 2.97 7.33
N VAL A 74 -0.24 2.27 6.45
CA VAL A 74 0.07 2.18 5.01
C VAL A 74 -1.09 2.77 4.24
N GLU A 75 -0.81 3.66 3.31
CA GLU A 75 -1.80 4.25 2.42
C GLU A 75 -1.43 3.95 0.98
N SER A 76 -2.41 3.71 0.13
CA SER A 76 -2.21 3.65 -1.31
C SER A 76 -3.35 4.31 -2.06
N LYS A 77 -3.02 5.01 -3.13
CA LYS A 77 -3.97 5.69 -4.03
C LYS A 77 -3.74 5.20 -5.44
N ARG A 78 -4.80 4.73 -6.07
CA ARG A 78 -4.77 4.27 -7.46
C ARG A 78 -5.79 4.99 -8.29
N TYR A 79 -5.36 5.45 -9.45
CA TYR A 79 -6.20 6.06 -10.47
C TYR A 79 -6.17 5.17 -11.72
N THR A 80 -7.33 4.86 -12.25
CA THR A 80 -7.45 4.11 -13.51
C THR A 80 -8.39 4.85 -14.44
N VAL A 81 -7.93 5.12 -15.66
CA VAL A 81 -8.72 5.69 -16.74
C VAL A 81 -8.70 4.72 -17.88
N ARG A 82 -9.87 4.32 -18.38
CA ARG A 82 -10.02 3.44 -19.53
C ARG A 82 -10.91 4.09 -20.56
N ASN A 83 -10.44 4.09 -21.80
CA ASN A 83 -11.20 4.50 -22.98
C ASN A 83 -11.26 3.29 -23.92
N GLN A 84 -12.45 2.94 -24.37
CA GLN A 84 -12.66 1.79 -25.25
C GLN A 84 -13.69 2.12 -26.30
N ILE A 85 -13.41 1.72 -27.53
CA ILE A 85 -14.35 1.75 -28.65
C ILE A 85 -14.63 0.31 -29.03
N ASP A 86 -15.92 -0.02 -29.06
CA ASP A 86 -16.42 -1.29 -29.57
C ASP A 86 -17.06 -1.02 -30.96
N PHE A 87 -16.80 -1.89 -31.90
CA PHE A 87 -17.37 -1.90 -33.21
C PHE A 87 -18.10 -3.23 -33.43
N ASP A 88 -19.31 -3.18 -33.88
CA ASP A 88 -20.14 -4.36 -34.24
C ASP A 88 -20.94 -4.05 -35.47
N LYS A 89 -20.75 -4.86 -36.52
CA LYS A 89 -21.53 -4.73 -37.75
C LYS A 89 -21.68 -6.08 -38.41
N THR A 90 -22.93 -6.35 -38.80
CA THR A 90 -23.29 -7.49 -39.63
C THR A 90 -23.89 -6.98 -40.95
N TRP A 91 -23.44 -7.56 -42.07
CA TRP A 91 -24.01 -7.30 -43.39
C TRP A 91 -24.00 -8.58 -44.21
N LYS A 92 -25.19 -8.97 -44.71
CA LYS A 92 -25.40 -10.26 -45.42
C LYS A 92 -24.80 -11.41 -44.58
N ASP A 93 -23.82 -12.11 -45.14
CA ASP A 93 -23.18 -13.30 -44.58
C ASP A 93 -21.93 -12.97 -43.74
N HIS A 94 -21.61 -11.67 -43.57
CA HIS A 94 -20.41 -11.20 -42.87
C HIS A 94 -20.76 -10.55 -41.54
N ALA A 95 -20.05 -10.90 -40.48
CA ALA A 95 -20.09 -10.22 -39.21
C ALA A 95 -18.70 -9.84 -38.75
N VAL A 96 -18.52 -8.59 -38.32
CA VAL A 96 -17.26 -8.06 -37.77
C VAL A 96 -17.52 -7.49 -36.40
N THR A 97 -16.72 -7.94 -35.45
CA THR A 97 -16.66 -7.34 -34.12
C THR A 97 -15.22 -6.87 -33.86
N ALA A 98 -15.06 -5.70 -33.31
CA ALA A 98 -13.73 -5.21 -32.91
C ALA A 98 -13.82 -4.38 -31.64
N ILE A 99 -12.78 -4.44 -30.84
CA ILE A 99 -12.60 -3.65 -29.63
C ILE A 99 -11.21 -3.04 -29.69
N ALA A 100 -11.11 -1.75 -29.41
CA ALA A 100 -9.82 -1.09 -29.20
C ALA A 100 -9.89 -0.19 -27.98
N GLY A 101 -8.86 -0.19 -27.18
CA GLY A 101 -8.86 0.59 -25.94
C GLY A 101 -7.48 1.02 -25.47
N LEU A 102 -7.52 2.07 -24.65
CA LEU A 102 -6.39 2.64 -23.93
C LEU A 102 -6.68 2.61 -22.45
N GLU A 103 -5.73 2.14 -21.66
CA GLU A 103 -5.81 2.16 -20.21
C GLU A 103 -4.59 2.88 -19.62
N PHE A 104 -4.86 3.87 -18.78
CA PHE A 104 -3.86 4.55 -17.97
C PHE A 104 -4.11 4.22 -16.51
N ARG A 105 -3.04 3.84 -15.80
CA ARG A 105 -3.10 3.55 -14.37
C ARG A 105 -1.93 4.22 -13.66
N GLU A 106 -2.22 4.90 -12.57
CA GLU A 106 -1.20 5.41 -11.65
C GLU A 106 -1.46 4.82 -10.27
N ASN A 107 -0.41 4.31 -9.64
CA ASN A 107 -0.43 3.83 -8.26
C ASN A 107 0.60 4.62 -7.46
N LYS A 108 0.15 5.25 -6.37
CA LYS A 108 0.99 6.02 -5.44
C LYS A 108 0.97 5.34 -4.08
N ILE A 109 2.15 5.08 -3.55
CA ILE A 109 2.36 4.48 -2.24
C ILE A 109 3.36 5.35 -1.50
N PRO A 110 2.92 6.22 -0.58
CA PRO A 110 3.82 6.99 0.27
C PRO A 110 4.52 6.07 1.28
N THR A 111 5.58 6.57 1.87
CA THR A 111 6.24 5.89 2.99
C THR A 111 5.22 5.58 4.08
N PRO A 112 5.19 4.34 4.59
CA PRO A 112 4.35 4.00 5.73
C PRO A 112 4.66 4.91 6.93
N ALA A 113 3.63 5.49 7.53
CA ALA A 113 3.79 6.20 8.78
C ALA A 113 4.00 5.18 9.90
N ARG A 114 5.11 5.35 10.66
CA ARG A 114 5.45 4.48 11.79
C ARG A 114 5.55 5.30 13.06
N GLN A 115 4.89 4.80 14.10
CA GLN A 115 5.00 5.31 15.45
C GLN A 115 5.52 4.19 16.35
N LEU A 116 6.61 4.45 17.07
CA LEU A 116 7.22 3.52 18.01
C LEU A 116 7.38 4.24 19.33
N LEU A 117 6.65 3.78 20.34
CA LEU A 117 6.61 4.35 21.68
C LEU A 117 7.12 3.34 22.68
N TYR A 118 7.95 3.79 23.60
CA TYR A 118 8.38 3.05 24.79
C TYR A 118 7.87 3.73 26.06
N GLY A 119 7.80 3.01 27.16
CA GLY A 119 7.13 3.51 28.35
C GLY A 119 5.63 3.70 28.14
N TYR A 120 5.05 2.95 27.21
CA TYR A 120 3.62 3.10 26.86
C TYR A 120 2.72 2.43 27.89
N ASP A 121 1.77 3.20 28.40
CA ASP A 121 0.69 2.74 29.27
C ASP A 121 -0.62 2.71 28.46
N PRO A 122 -1.23 1.54 28.25
CA PRO A 122 -2.47 1.41 27.50
C PRO A 122 -3.71 1.93 28.25
N GLN A 123 -3.63 2.20 29.56
CA GLN A 123 -4.75 2.72 30.35
C GLN A 123 -4.84 4.25 30.23
N THR A 124 -3.70 4.92 30.28
CA THR A 124 -3.61 6.39 30.19
C THR A 124 -3.33 6.88 28.77
N LEU A 125 -2.96 5.97 27.86
CA LEU A 125 -2.53 6.25 26.46
C LEU A 125 -1.34 7.20 26.42
N THR A 126 -0.49 7.17 27.43
CA THR A 126 0.72 7.98 27.53
C THR A 126 1.99 7.17 27.21
N SER A 127 3.06 7.84 26.87
CA SER A 127 4.39 7.25 26.66
C SER A 127 5.47 8.24 27.04
N ASP A 128 6.65 7.74 27.30
CA ASP A 128 7.79 8.59 27.56
C ASP A 128 8.40 9.16 26.27
N PHE A 129 9.02 10.32 26.42
CA PHE A 129 9.76 10.93 25.34
C PHE A 129 11.09 10.20 25.10
N MET A 130 11.34 9.84 23.83
CA MET A 130 12.59 9.20 23.41
C MET A 130 13.40 10.13 22.51
N ASN A 131 14.61 10.50 22.94
CA ASN A 131 15.57 11.17 22.07
C ASN A 131 16.29 10.13 21.20
N TRP A 132 15.75 9.82 20.03
CA TRP A 132 16.30 8.80 19.12
C TRP A 132 17.73 9.07 18.66
N GLN A 133 18.17 10.33 18.63
CA GLN A 133 19.55 10.65 18.29
C GLN A 133 20.50 10.12 19.38
N THR A 134 20.20 10.42 20.65
CA THR A 134 21.00 9.94 21.78
C THR A 134 21.10 8.42 21.81
N TYR A 135 19.99 7.71 21.58
CA TYR A 135 20.00 6.25 21.53
C TYR A 135 20.77 5.68 20.33
N ARG A 136 20.80 6.38 19.23
CA ARG A 136 21.62 6.00 18.06
C ARG A 136 23.11 6.15 18.33
N ASP A 137 23.48 7.24 19.00
CA ASP A 137 24.87 7.56 19.32
C ASP A 137 25.41 6.70 20.48
N GLY A 138 24.50 6.14 21.31
CA GLY A 138 24.83 5.28 22.45
C GLY A 138 24.57 5.92 23.81
N VAL A 139 23.84 5.20 24.68
CA VAL A 139 23.42 5.69 26.00
C VAL A 139 24.16 5.04 27.17
N GLY A 140 25.28 4.42 26.94
CA GLY A 140 26.09 3.76 27.95
C GLY A 140 26.58 2.39 27.51
N THR A 141 27.19 1.66 28.41
CA THR A 141 27.69 0.29 28.18
C THR A 141 26.81 -0.70 28.93
N SER A 142 26.29 -1.69 28.22
CA SER A 142 25.43 -2.73 28.80
C SER A 142 26.17 -3.57 29.81
N ALA A 143 25.60 -3.69 31.01
CA ALA A 143 26.13 -4.58 32.06
C ALA A 143 26.07 -6.05 31.63
N LEU A 144 25.11 -6.43 30.78
CA LEU A 144 24.91 -7.81 30.33
C LEU A 144 25.91 -8.20 29.23
N SER A 145 26.16 -7.32 28.26
CA SER A 145 26.91 -7.65 27.04
C SER A 145 28.28 -6.98 26.95
N GLY A 146 28.54 -5.96 27.78
CA GLY A 146 29.76 -5.13 27.71
C GLY A 146 29.83 -4.24 26.44
N ARG A 147 28.75 -4.15 25.68
CA ARG A 147 28.68 -3.37 24.43
C ARG A 147 27.96 -2.04 24.67
N THR A 148 28.22 -1.07 23.80
CA THR A 148 27.49 0.18 23.81
C THR A 148 25.99 -0.10 23.57
N ILE A 149 25.14 0.47 24.42
CA ILE A 149 23.70 0.40 24.32
C ILE A 149 23.25 1.34 23.22
N THR A 150 22.71 0.78 22.14
CA THR A 150 22.12 1.54 21.04
C THR A 150 20.71 1.05 20.75
N LEU A 151 19.84 1.95 20.30
CA LEU A 151 18.48 1.61 19.86
C LEU A 151 18.12 2.44 18.64
N SER A 152 17.65 1.75 17.60
CA SER A 152 17.20 2.41 16.39
C SER A 152 15.73 2.82 16.50
N GLY A 153 15.47 4.10 16.29
CA GLY A 153 14.11 4.65 16.19
C GLY A 153 13.47 4.42 14.83
N PRO A 154 12.25 4.92 14.65
CA PRO A 154 11.59 4.94 13.35
C PRO A 154 12.46 5.64 12.30
N SER A 155 12.46 5.14 11.07
CA SER A 155 13.19 5.80 9.98
C SER A 155 12.58 7.17 9.69
N ALA A 156 13.43 8.18 9.58
CA ALA A 156 13.03 9.52 9.16
C ALA A 156 13.02 9.71 7.64
N THR A 157 13.38 8.67 6.88
CA THR A 157 13.42 8.75 5.42
C THR A 157 12.00 8.67 4.86
N LEU A 158 11.60 9.73 4.16
CA LEU A 158 10.33 9.80 3.46
C LEU A 158 10.57 9.55 1.97
N HIS A 159 9.79 8.67 1.38
CA HIS A 159 9.78 8.44 -0.06
C HIS A 159 8.34 8.17 -0.54
N GLU A 160 8.09 8.44 -1.79
CA GLU A 160 6.85 8.08 -2.47
C GLU A 160 7.20 7.15 -3.63
N SER A 161 6.64 5.96 -3.62
CA SER A 161 6.71 5.08 -4.77
C SER A 161 5.54 5.39 -5.70
N ARG A 162 5.86 5.70 -6.96
CA ARG A 162 4.87 6.04 -7.98
C ARG A 162 5.08 5.18 -9.21
N HIS A 163 4.09 4.37 -9.53
CA HIS A 163 4.09 3.51 -10.71
C HIS A 163 3.01 3.97 -11.68
N ARG A 164 3.40 4.20 -12.93
CA ARG A 164 2.52 4.60 -14.02
C ARG A 164 2.56 3.58 -15.11
N TYR A 165 1.40 3.21 -15.60
CA TYR A 165 1.23 2.27 -16.67
C TYR A 165 0.33 2.88 -17.73
N ALA A 166 0.73 2.73 -18.99
CA ALA A 166 -0.10 3.01 -20.15
C ALA A 166 -0.14 1.74 -20.98
N SER A 167 -1.31 1.25 -21.31
CA SER A 167 -1.49 0.06 -22.13
C SER A 167 -2.52 0.32 -23.23
N PHE A 168 -2.21 -0.22 -24.39
CA PHE A 168 -3.12 -0.33 -25.52
C PHE A 168 -3.55 -1.79 -25.68
N TYR A 169 -4.79 -2.01 -26.02
CA TYR A 169 -5.28 -3.34 -26.37
C TYR A 169 -6.25 -3.25 -27.54
N ALA A 170 -6.24 -4.26 -28.39
CA ALA A 170 -7.18 -4.42 -29.46
C ALA A 170 -7.53 -5.89 -29.66
N ASN A 171 -8.78 -6.13 -30.03
CA ASN A 171 -9.26 -7.44 -30.42
C ASN A 171 -10.18 -7.26 -31.64
N ALA A 172 -10.08 -8.16 -32.61
CA ALA A 172 -10.96 -8.18 -33.76
C ALA A 172 -11.39 -9.60 -34.08
N GLY A 173 -12.64 -9.76 -34.42
CA GLY A 173 -13.26 -11.01 -34.88
C GLY A 173 -14.02 -10.81 -36.18
N TYR A 174 -13.88 -11.77 -37.07
CA TYR A 174 -14.61 -11.83 -38.33
C TYR A 174 -15.27 -13.18 -38.45
N SER A 175 -16.54 -13.20 -38.86
CA SER A 175 -17.33 -14.42 -39.16
C SER A 175 -17.93 -14.34 -40.54
N TYR A 176 -17.78 -15.43 -41.30
CA TYR A 176 -18.41 -15.60 -42.63
C TYR A 176 -19.39 -16.76 -42.62
N LEU A 177 -20.62 -16.52 -43.10
CA LEU A 177 -21.72 -17.49 -43.13
C LEU A 177 -21.99 -18.17 -41.78
N SER A 178 -21.56 -17.55 -40.64
CA SER A 178 -21.60 -18.18 -39.30
C SER A 178 -20.86 -19.52 -39.20
N ARG A 179 -20.01 -19.86 -40.18
CA ARG A 179 -19.27 -21.11 -40.27
C ARG A 179 -17.76 -20.92 -40.11
N TYR A 180 -17.24 -19.84 -40.67
CA TYR A 180 -15.78 -19.55 -40.64
C TYR A 180 -15.54 -18.37 -39.73
N ASN A 181 -14.75 -18.59 -38.71
CA ASN A 181 -14.42 -17.55 -37.70
C ASN A 181 -12.94 -17.33 -37.67
N LEU A 182 -12.51 -16.06 -37.73
CA LEU A 182 -11.13 -15.64 -37.54
C LEU A 182 -11.08 -14.59 -36.44
N SER A 183 -10.16 -14.70 -35.51
CA SER A 183 -9.99 -13.70 -34.47
C SER A 183 -8.49 -13.44 -34.15
N GLY A 184 -8.20 -12.22 -33.73
CA GLY A 184 -6.87 -11.81 -33.35
C GLY A 184 -6.93 -10.79 -32.20
N SER A 185 -5.93 -10.81 -31.32
CA SER A 185 -5.78 -9.87 -30.21
C SER A 185 -4.35 -9.41 -30.03
N ILE A 186 -4.19 -8.17 -29.57
CA ILE A 186 -2.93 -7.56 -29.22
C ILE A 186 -3.07 -6.79 -27.92
N ARG A 187 -1.99 -6.77 -27.10
CA ARG A 187 -1.91 -5.97 -25.87
C ARG A 187 -0.48 -5.51 -25.61
#